data_4bf36dce0ef0e45b6223bc77b9fdb023
#
_entry.id   4bf36dce0ef0e45b6223bc77b9fdb023
#
_cell.length_a   1.000
_cell.length_b   1.000
_cell.length_c   1.000
_cell.angle_alpha   90.00
_cell.angle_beta   90.00
_cell.angle_gamma   90.00
#
_symmetry.space_group_name_H-M   'P 1'
#
loop_
_entity.id
_entity.type
_entity.pdbx_description
1 polymer ?
#
loop_
_entity_poly.entity_id
_entity_poly.type
_entity_poly.pdbx_seq_one_letter_code
_entity_poly.pdbx_strand_id
1 'polypeptide(L)'
;MNVGKCPCFHCNYRQNDGIIENVMTIRLSMKLDSNDLKLIELLKQDSRASVTSLADKLGVARVTTHDRMVRLKREGVIRRYTVDIDAKAWGYDLRAFIFARCERGNVDRRNVAQKICEFPYVVRCNVVAGDWDLLIEVVSPSMDSLGDAILDGLSKVGGIASTQTMVSFYDYSGPASSLR
;
A
#
# COMPACT_ATOMS: atom_id res chain seq x y z
N MET A 1 -4.49 -26.41 -14.00
CA MET A 1 -4.88 -25.90 -12.68
C MET A 1 -4.71 -24.39 -12.70
N ASN A 2 -5.83 -23.66 -12.62
CA ASN A 2 -5.89 -22.21 -12.84
C ASN A 2 -5.38 -21.50 -11.59
N VAL A 3 -4.23 -20.85 -11.68
CA VAL A 3 -3.67 -20.03 -10.58
C VAL A 3 -4.49 -18.75 -10.51
N GLY A 4 -5.33 -18.64 -9.47
CA GLY A 4 -6.19 -17.50 -9.23
C GLY A 4 -5.37 -16.20 -9.15
N LYS A 5 -5.77 -15.21 -9.93
CA LYS A 5 -5.19 -13.86 -9.89
C LYS A 5 -5.52 -13.23 -8.55
N CYS A 6 -4.49 -12.92 -7.75
CA CYS A 6 -4.63 -12.12 -6.54
C CYS A 6 -5.22 -10.74 -6.88
N PRO A 7 -6.31 -10.29 -6.24
CA PRO A 7 -6.93 -8.99 -6.51
C PRO A 7 -6.15 -7.80 -5.97
N CYS A 8 -5.06 -8.01 -5.24
CA CYS A 8 -4.25 -6.91 -4.74
C CYS A 8 -3.32 -6.41 -5.85
N PHE A 9 -3.54 -5.19 -6.30
CA PHE A 9 -2.77 -4.48 -7.34
C PHE A 9 -1.27 -4.31 -7.01
N HIS A 10 -0.81 -4.80 -5.86
CA HIS A 10 0.58 -4.73 -5.41
C HIS A 10 1.44 -5.94 -5.84
N CYS A 11 0.84 -7.05 -6.31
CA CYS A 11 1.56 -8.29 -6.64
C CYS A 11 2.11 -8.37 -8.07
N ASN A 12 2.00 -7.31 -8.86
CA ASN A 12 2.52 -7.31 -10.24
C ASN A 12 4.00 -6.89 -10.34
N TYR A 13 4.84 -7.46 -9.48
CA TYR A 13 6.30 -7.36 -9.67
C TYR A 13 6.80 -8.63 -10.36
N ARG A 14 6.57 -8.73 -11.67
CA ARG A 14 7.21 -9.78 -12.50
C ARG A 14 8.70 -9.47 -12.65
N GLN A 15 9.49 -10.51 -12.39
CA GLN A 15 10.87 -10.63 -12.80
C GLN A 15 11.05 -10.15 -14.25
N ASN A 16 11.82 -9.08 -14.41
CA ASN A 16 12.46 -8.73 -15.67
C ASN A 16 13.78 -8.05 -15.33
N ASP A 17 14.84 -8.86 -15.30
CA ASP A 17 16.20 -8.44 -14.97
C ASP A 17 16.83 -7.47 -16.00
N GLY A 18 16.09 -7.08 -17.05
CA GLY A 18 16.51 -6.12 -18.06
C GLY A 18 15.89 -4.73 -18.00
N ILE A 19 14.97 -4.44 -17.03
CA ILE A 19 14.22 -3.17 -16.98
C ILE A 19 14.75 -2.24 -15.88
N ILE A 20 15.59 -2.73 -14.97
CA ILE A 20 16.06 -1.97 -13.80
C ILE A 20 16.88 -0.75 -14.20
N GLU A 21 17.71 -0.83 -15.22
CA GLU A 21 18.50 0.30 -15.70
C GLU A 21 17.65 1.42 -16.32
N ASN A 22 16.58 1.06 -17.05
CA ASN A 22 15.72 2.03 -17.72
C ASN A 22 14.75 2.75 -16.74
N VAL A 23 14.27 2.05 -15.71
CA VAL A 23 13.37 2.63 -14.70
C VAL A 23 14.11 3.58 -13.76
N MET A 24 15.39 3.32 -13.48
CA MET A 24 16.20 4.17 -12.62
C MET A 24 16.58 5.49 -13.33
N THR A 25 16.80 5.47 -14.63
CA THR A 25 17.10 6.65 -15.45
C THR A 25 15.85 7.55 -15.64
N ILE A 26 14.65 6.98 -15.73
CA ILE A 26 13.40 7.72 -15.88
C ILE A 26 12.97 8.38 -14.56
N ARG A 27 13.29 7.79 -13.39
CA ARG A 27 12.96 8.37 -12.08
C ARG A 27 13.77 9.62 -11.70
N LEU A 28 14.92 9.85 -12.31
CA LEU A 28 15.82 10.96 -11.99
C LEU A 28 15.49 12.30 -12.67
N SER A 29 14.50 12.35 -13.59
CA SER A 29 14.22 13.57 -14.36
C SER A 29 12.81 14.16 -14.21
N MET A 30 11.92 13.59 -13.41
CA MET A 30 10.58 14.16 -13.24
C MET A 30 10.58 15.24 -12.16
N LYS A 31 10.86 16.48 -12.60
CA LYS A 31 10.56 17.65 -11.77
C LYS A 31 9.06 17.92 -11.84
N LEU A 32 8.35 17.60 -10.75
CA LEU A 32 6.99 18.08 -10.55
C LEU A 32 7.05 19.61 -10.46
N ASP A 33 6.26 20.30 -11.27
CA ASP A 33 6.15 21.75 -11.17
C ASP A 33 5.18 22.17 -10.04
N SER A 34 5.11 23.46 -9.76
CA SER A 34 4.25 23.98 -8.70
C SER A 34 2.77 23.68 -8.91
N ASN A 35 2.31 23.63 -10.17
CA ASN A 35 0.94 23.28 -10.50
C ASN A 35 0.65 21.80 -10.34
N ASP A 36 1.64 20.91 -10.60
CA ASP A 36 1.51 19.48 -10.34
C ASP A 36 1.36 19.21 -8.82
N LEU A 37 2.17 19.86 -8.01
CA LEU A 37 2.08 19.73 -6.54
C LEU A 37 0.74 20.24 -6.01
N LYS A 38 0.30 21.41 -6.49
CA LYS A 38 -1.03 21.95 -6.16
C LYS A 38 -2.15 21.01 -6.59
N LEU A 39 -2.08 20.47 -7.81
CA LEU A 39 -3.08 19.55 -8.33
C LEU A 39 -3.17 18.29 -7.48
N ILE A 40 -2.04 17.70 -7.10
CA ILE A 40 -1.98 16.52 -6.21
C ILE A 40 -2.62 16.85 -4.86
N GLU A 41 -2.31 18.03 -4.28
CA GLU A 41 -2.89 18.43 -3.00
C GLU A 41 -4.40 18.61 -3.05
N LEU A 42 -4.93 19.23 -4.12
CA LEU A 42 -6.37 19.35 -4.34
C LEU A 42 -7.04 17.99 -4.51
N LEU A 43 -6.41 17.04 -5.21
CA LEU A 43 -6.92 15.69 -5.39
C LEU A 43 -6.84 14.84 -4.10
N LYS A 44 -5.89 15.13 -3.21
CA LYS A 44 -5.84 14.52 -1.87
C LYS A 44 -7.01 14.98 -0.99
N GLN A 45 -7.43 16.24 -1.12
CA GLN A 45 -8.57 16.78 -0.39
C GLN A 45 -9.90 16.26 -0.94
N ASP A 46 -10.04 16.24 -2.27
CA ASP A 46 -11.23 15.73 -2.96
C ASP A 46 -10.85 15.04 -4.28
N SER A 47 -10.71 13.72 -4.22
CA SER A 47 -10.37 12.89 -5.38
C SER A 47 -11.49 12.84 -6.44
N ARG A 48 -12.70 13.34 -6.14
CA ARG A 48 -13.86 13.41 -7.04
C ARG A 48 -14.08 14.79 -7.62
N ALA A 49 -13.23 15.78 -7.28
CA ALA A 49 -13.33 17.12 -7.81
C ALA A 49 -13.35 17.11 -9.35
N SER A 50 -14.24 17.89 -9.93
CA SER A 50 -14.32 17.99 -11.40
C SER A 50 -13.07 18.65 -11.97
N VAL A 51 -12.68 18.27 -13.20
CA VAL A 51 -11.53 18.88 -13.88
C VAL A 51 -11.71 20.39 -14.03
N THR A 52 -12.94 20.88 -14.19
CA THR A 52 -13.25 22.31 -14.26
C THR A 52 -12.95 22.99 -12.93
N SER A 53 -13.44 22.44 -11.82
CA SER A 53 -13.16 22.98 -10.48
C SER A 53 -11.66 22.98 -10.14
N LEU A 54 -10.94 21.92 -10.54
CA LEU A 54 -9.48 21.86 -10.37
C LEU A 54 -8.76 22.92 -11.22
N ALA A 55 -9.20 23.13 -12.46
CA ALA A 55 -8.66 24.12 -13.37
C ALA A 55 -8.83 25.55 -12.82
N ASP A 56 -10.02 25.86 -12.30
CA ASP A 56 -10.33 27.15 -11.69
C ASP A 56 -9.42 27.41 -10.47
N LYS A 57 -9.24 26.41 -9.58
CA LYS A 57 -8.37 26.51 -8.40
C LYS A 57 -6.88 26.64 -8.76
N LEU A 58 -6.48 26.06 -9.88
CA LEU A 58 -5.09 26.12 -10.38
C LEU A 58 -4.82 27.40 -11.18
N GLY A 59 -5.85 28.08 -11.70
CA GLY A 59 -5.72 29.22 -12.60
C GLY A 59 -5.18 28.82 -13.98
N VAL A 60 -5.48 27.61 -14.46
CA VAL A 60 -5.05 27.10 -15.78
C VAL A 60 -6.24 26.56 -16.58
N ALA A 61 -6.06 26.39 -17.91
CA ALA A 61 -7.12 25.86 -18.76
C ALA A 61 -7.51 24.42 -18.36
N ARG A 62 -8.80 24.08 -18.54
CA ARG A 62 -9.36 22.75 -18.27
C ARG A 62 -8.59 21.63 -19.00
N VAL A 63 -8.23 21.86 -20.27
CA VAL A 63 -7.46 20.89 -21.06
C VAL A 63 -6.10 20.65 -20.43
N THR A 64 -5.39 21.71 -20.06
CA THR A 64 -4.07 21.62 -19.39
C THR A 64 -4.16 20.87 -18.08
N THR A 65 -5.21 21.07 -17.28
CA THR A 65 -5.43 20.34 -16.04
C THR A 65 -5.65 18.85 -16.29
N HIS A 66 -6.49 18.52 -17.26
CA HIS A 66 -6.74 17.14 -17.66
C HIS A 66 -5.45 16.43 -18.13
N ASP A 67 -4.66 17.07 -18.98
CA ASP A 67 -3.41 16.50 -19.49
C ASP A 67 -2.38 16.27 -18.39
N ARG A 68 -2.31 17.17 -17.38
CA ARG A 68 -1.51 16.97 -16.17
C ARG A 68 -1.96 15.74 -15.39
N MET A 69 -3.26 15.57 -15.16
CA MET A 69 -3.81 14.41 -14.45
C MET A 69 -3.45 13.10 -15.18
N VAL A 70 -3.65 13.07 -16.50
CA VAL A 70 -3.30 11.91 -17.34
C VAL A 70 -1.81 11.62 -17.26
N ARG A 71 -0.96 12.64 -17.38
CA ARG A 71 0.49 12.52 -17.27
C ARG A 71 0.90 11.96 -15.90
N LEU A 72 0.45 12.57 -14.81
CA LEU A 72 0.80 12.15 -13.44
C LEU A 72 0.37 10.70 -13.16
N LYS A 73 -0.75 10.26 -13.74
CA LYS A 73 -1.21 8.88 -13.65
C LYS A 73 -0.34 7.93 -14.48
N ARG A 74 -0.04 8.27 -15.74
CA ARG A 74 0.81 7.47 -16.64
C ARG A 74 2.22 7.29 -16.07
N GLU A 75 2.75 8.33 -15.44
CA GLU A 75 4.08 8.35 -14.83
C GLU A 75 4.11 7.73 -13.43
N GLY A 76 2.95 7.27 -12.93
CA GLY A 76 2.84 6.56 -11.65
C GLY A 76 2.99 7.44 -10.41
N VAL A 77 2.97 8.78 -10.56
CA VAL A 77 2.91 9.72 -9.43
C VAL A 77 1.56 9.58 -8.73
N ILE A 78 0.46 9.59 -9.50
CA ILE A 78 -0.85 9.20 -9.03
C ILE A 78 -1.05 7.72 -9.37
N ARG A 79 -0.93 6.86 -8.37
CA ARG A 79 -1.09 5.42 -8.57
C ARG A 79 -2.55 5.02 -8.77
N ARG A 80 -3.45 5.58 -7.94
CA ARG A 80 -4.89 5.28 -7.97
C ARG A 80 -5.68 6.39 -7.29
N TYR A 81 -6.94 6.49 -7.64
CA TYR A 81 -7.95 7.20 -6.86
C TYR A 81 -8.61 6.17 -5.92
N THR A 82 -8.77 6.50 -4.66
CA THR A 82 -9.32 5.60 -3.65
C THR A 82 -10.20 6.38 -2.69
N VAL A 83 -10.97 5.67 -1.90
CA VAL A 83 -11.71 6.21 -0.76
C VAL A 83 -11.04 5.75 0.52
N ASP A 84 -11.08 6.59 1.54
CA ASP A 84 -10.74 6.23 2.89
C ASP A 84 -12.00 5.72 3.58
N ILE A 85 -11.92 4.53 4.19
CA ILE A 85 -13.06 3.86 4.77
C ILE A 85 -12.78 3.67 6.26
N ASP A 86 -13.74 4.05 7.09
CA ASP A 86 -13.70 3.72 8.51
C ASP A 86 -13.76 2.20 8.69
N ALA A 87 -12.68 1.61 9.19
CA ALA A 87 -12.57 0.18 9.41
C ALA A 87 -13.67 -0.33 10.36
N LYS A 88 -14.04 0.44 11.38
CA LYS A 88 -15.10 0.08 12.32
C LYS A 88 -16.46 0.03 11.63
N ALA A 89 -16.77 1.01 10.78
CA ALA A 89 -18.00 0.99 9.97
C ALA A 89 -18.06 -0.22 9.03
N TRP A 90 -16.91 -0.78 8.67
CA TRP A 90 -16.79 -2.01 7.87
C TRP A 90 -16.79 -3.30 8.71
N GLY A 91 -16.89 -3.19 10.05
CA GLY A 91 -16.94 -4.33 10.98
C GLY A 91 -15.57 -4.81 11.47
N TYR A 92 -14.51 -4.01 11.31
CA TYR A 92 -13.19 -4.29 11.86
C TYR A 92 -12.93 -3.41 13.08
N ASP A 93 -13.16 -3.95 14.27
CA ASP A 93 -13.01 -3.21 15.53
C ASP A 93 -11.58 -3.18 16.06
N LEU A 94 -10.73 -4.09 15.56
CA LEU A 94 -9.36 -4.24 16.00
C LEU A 94 -8.38 -4.01 14.86
N ARG A 95 -7.28 -3.33 15.20
CA ARG A 95 -6.07 -3.23 14.38
C ARG A 95 -4.90 -3.78 15.17
N ALA A 96 -4.06 -4.57 14.53
CA ALA A 96 -2.86 -5.10 15.16
C ALA A 96 -1.66 -5.01 14.23
N PHE A 97 -0.48 -4.96 14.84
CA PHE A 97 0.81 -5.02 14.16
C PHE A 97 1.51 -6.31 14.58
N ILE A 98 1.89 -7.10 13.59
CA ILE A 98 2.57 -8.37 13.80
C ILE A 98 3.98 -8.23 13.28
N PHE A 99 4.94 -8.37 14.18
CA PHE A 99 6.35 -8.47 13.86
C PHE A 99 6.68 -9.93 13.63
N ALA A 100 7.32 -10.26 12.52
CA ALA A 100 7.71 -11.62 12.22
C ALA A 100 9.21 -11.71 11.93
N ARG A 101 9.83 -12.79 12.42
CA ARG A 101 11.18 -13.21 12.04
C ARG A 101 11.07 -14.35 11.05
N CYS A 102 11.87 -14.27 10.00
CA CYS A 102 12.01 -15.38 9.07
C CYS A 102 12.95 -16.45 9.60
N GLU A 103 12.79 -17.67 9.13
CA GLU A 103 13.71 -18.76 9.42
C GLU A 103 15.12 -18.42 8.95
N ARG A 104 16.12 -19.00 9.63
CA ARG A 104 17.53 -18.87 9.23
C ARG A 104 17.76 -19.66 7.95
N GLY A 105 18.52 -19.09 7.01
CA GLY A 105 18.86 -19.74 5.74
C GLY A 105 18.41 -18.92 4.54
N ASN A 106 18.22 -19.58 3.41
CA ASN A 106 17.89 -18.93 2.14
C ASN A 106 16.36 -18.70 1.98
N VAL A 107 15.75 -17.98 2.93
CA VAL A 107 14.34 -17.60 2.86
C VAL A 107 14.18 -16.30 2.08
N ASP A 108 13.41 -16.36 1.00
CA ASP A 108 13.03 -15.15 0.26
C ASP A 108 11.92 -14.39 1.01
N ARG A 109 12.35 -13.37 1.78
CA ARG A 109 11.45 -12.49 2.56
C ARG A 109 10.39 -11.80 1.70
N ARG A 110 10.70 -11.52 0.43
CA ARG A 110 9.74 -10.89 -0.50
C ARG A 110 8.62 -11.85 -0.85
N ASN A 111 8.97 -13.10 -1.13
CA ASN A 111 7.98 -14.16 -1.41
C ASN A 111 7.10 -14.44 -0.18
N VAL A 112 7.70 -14.50 1.03
CA VAL A 112 6.94 -14.63 2.28
C VAL A 112 5.97 -13.46 2.46
N ALA A 113 6.43 -12.23 2.27
CA ALA A 113 5.59 -11.03 2.37
C ALA A 113 4.45 -11.03 1.34
N GLN A 114 4.69 -11.50 0.12
CA GLN A 114 3.65 -11.63 -0.92
C GLN A 114 2.55 -12.62 -0.49
N LYS A 115 2.94 -13.79 0.01
CA LYS A 115 1.99 -14.80 0.52
C LYS A 115 1.16 -14.26 1.68
N ILE A 116 1.79 -13.51 2.60
CA ILE A 116 1.09 -12.86 3.71
C ILE A 116 0.05 -11.85 3.19
N CYS A 117 0.37 -11.08 2.14
CA CYS A 117 -0.56 -10.13 1.55
C CYS A 117 -1.76 -10.76 0.83
N GLU A 118 -1.80 -12.08 0.65
CA GLU A 118 -2.96 -12.80 0.10
C GLU A 118 -4.08 -12.98 1.12
N PHE A 119 -3.79 -12.85 2.42
CA PHE A 119 -4.82 -12.96 3.46
C PHE A 119 -5.72 -11.72 3.48
N PRO A 120 -7.06 -11.90 3.54
CA PRO A 120 -8.04 -10.81 3.40
C PRO A 120 -8.00 -9.80 4.55
N TYR A 121 -7.48 -10.20 5.71
CA TYR A 121 -7.35 -9.36 6.89
C TYR A 121 -6.03 -8.58 6.95
N VAL A 122 -5.12 -8.82 6.01
CA VAL A 122 -3.83 -8.11 5.96
C VAL A 122 -3.98 -6.80 5.19
N VAL A 123 -3.73 -5.69 5.88
CA VAL A 123 -3.73 -4.34 5.30
C VAL A 123 -2.43 -4.09 4.56
N ARG A 124 -1.30 -4.50 5.17
CA ARG A 124 0.04 -4.27 4.63
C ARG A 124 1.06 -5.23 5.23
N CYS A 125 2.07 -5.59 4.44
CA CYS A 125 3.27 -6.25 4.90
C CYS A 125 4.50 -5.49 4.39
N ASN A 126 5.39 -5.10 5.32
CA ASN A 126 6.64 -4.43 5.01
C ASN A 126 7.80 -5.39 5.33
N VAL A 127 8.76 -5.50 4.40
CA VAL A 127 10.06 -6.10 4.70
C VAL A 127 10.91 -5.02 5.35
N VAL A 128 11.38 -5.28 6.55
CA VAL A 128 12.11 -4.29 7.37
C VAL A 128 13.52 -4.78 7.68
N ALA A 129 14.39 -3.87 8.09
CA ALA A 129 15.72 -4.17 8.57
C ALA A 129 15.77 -3.95 10.09
N GLY A 130 16.45 -4.82 10.82
CA GLY A 130 16.56 -4.78 12.28
C GLY A 130 16.33 -6.15 12.91
N ASP A 131 15.82 -6.15 14.13
CA ASP A 131 15.55 -7.39 14.89
C ASP A 131 14.42 -8.23 14.30
N TRP A 132 13.56 -7.62 13.50
CA TRP A 132 12.45 -8.24 12.81
C TRP A 132 12.64 -8.14 11.31
N ASP A 133 12.17 -9.12 10.56
CA ASP A 133 12.24 -9.18 9.10
C ASP A 133 11.00 -8.61 8.43
N LEU A 134 9.83 -8.77 9.07
CA LEU A 134 8.55 -8.33 8.53
C LEU A 134 7.76 -7.55 9.58
N LEU A 135 7.08 -6.50 9.13
CA LEU A 135 6.05 -5.77 9.86
C LEU A 135 4.74 -5.88 9.10
N ILE A 136 3.76 -6.52 9.71
CA ILE A 136 2.47 -6.84 9.11
C ILE A 136 1.40 -6.04 9.85
N GLU A 137 0.61 -5.29 9.12
CA GLU A 137 -0.56 -4.58 9.64
C GLU A 137 -1.81 -5.39 9.29
N VAL A 138 -2.63 -5.70 10.29
CA VAL A 138 -3.84 -6.50 10.13
C VAL A 138 -5.03 -5.81 10.78
N VAL A 139 -6.22 -6.13 10.28
CA VAL A 139 -7.51 -5.73 10.88
C VAL A 139 -8.33 -6.96 11.20
N SER A 140 -9.13 -6.91 12.25
CA SER A 140 -9.96 -8.02 12.69
C SER A 140 -11.25 -7.53 13.34
N PRO A 141 -12.36 -8.28 13.20
CA PRO A 141 -13.61 -7.94 13.89
C PRO A 141 -13.55 -8.17 15.39
N SER A 142 -12.73 -9.11 15.88
CA SER A 142 -12.62 -9.46 17.30
C SER A 142 -11.24 -9.99 17.66
N MET A 143 -10.97 -10.13 18.97
CA MET A 143 -9.73 -10.76 19.46
C MET A 143 -9.66 -12.24 19.12
N ASP A 144 -10.78 -12.95 19.17
CA ASP A 144 -10.84 -14.38 18.82
C ASP A 144 -10.49 -14.57 17.33
N SER A 145 -11.14 -13.77 16.44
CA SER A 145 -10.81 -13.79 15.02
C SER A 145 -9.36 -13.41 14.71
N LEU A 146 -8.77 -12.50 15.51
CA LEU A 146 -7.35 -12.17 15.40
C LEU A 146 -6.47 -13.35 15.80
N GLY A 147 -6.84 -14.05 16.88
CA GLY A 147 -6.15 -15.26 17.32
C GLY A 147 -6.15 -16.35 16.26
N ASP A 148 -7.32 -16.64 15.69
CA ASP A 148 -7.47 -17.62 14.61
C ASP A 148 -6.65 -17.22 13.35
N ALA A 149 -6.68 -15.95 12.96
CA ALA A 149 -5.91 -15.43 11.84
C ALA A 149 -4.39 -15.64 12.03
N ILE A 150 -3.88 -15.49 13.25
CA ILE A 150 -2.46 -15.70 13.57
C ILE A 150 -2.14 -17.18 13.63
N LEU A 151 -2.92 -17.97 14.40
CA LEU A 151 -2.63 -19.38 14.67
C LEU A 151 -2.87 -20.27 13.45
N ASP A 152 -3.96 -20.01 12.71
CA ASP A 152 -4.36 -20.82 11.57
C ASP A 152 -3.90 -20.27 10.22
N GLY A 153 -3.61 -18.99 10.16
CA GLY A 153 -3.14 -18.31 8.95
C GLY A 153 -1.63 -18.08 8.96
N LEU A 154 -1.20 -17.02 9.62
CA LEU A 154 0.17 -16.51 9.51
C LEU A 154 1.24 -17.50 10.01
N SER A 155 0.97 -18.22 11.09
CA SER A 155 1.93 -19.20 11.63
C SER A 155 2.16 -20.41 10.70
N LYS A 156 1.25 -20.67 9.77
CA LYS A 156 1.38 -21.74 8.77
C LYS A 156 2.07 -21.28 7.46
N VAL A 157 2.40 -19.99 7.35
CA VAL A 157 3.18 -19.51 6.20
C VAL A 157 4.62 -19.98 6.35
N GLY A 158 5.06 -20.83 5.42
CA GLY A 158 6.44 -21.35 5.44
C GLY A 158 7.47 -20.21 5.36
N GLY A 159 8.52 -20.34 6.16
CA GLY A 159 9.61 -19.36 6.25
C GLY A 159 9.48 -18.37 7.41
N ILE A 160 8.43 -18.45 8.25
CA ILE A 160 8.28 -17.68 9.49
C ILE A 160 8.76 -18.51 10.67
N ALA A 161 9.74 -18.00 11.41
CA ALA A 161 10.28 -18.66 12.61
C ALA A 161 9.54 -18.25 13.90
N SER A 162 9.16 -16.98 14.01
CA SER A 162 8.44 -16.46 15.19
C SER A 162 7.68 -15.19 14.85
N THR A 163 6.64 -14.92 15.64
CA THR A 163 5.83 -13.71 15.55
C THR A 163 5.64 -13.08 16.92
N GLN A 164 5.49 -11.75 16.93
CA GLN A 164 5.05 -10.98 18.08
C GLN A 164 3.92 -10.06 17.63
N THR A 165 2.77 -10.15 18.32
CA THR A 165 1.59 -9.35 18.00
C THR A 165 1.44 -8.22 18.99
N MET A 166 1.17 -7.02 18.48
CA MET A 166 0.81 -5.82 19.25
C MET A 166 -0.55 -5.33 18.77
N VAL A 167 -1.51 -5.24 19.68
CA VAL A 167 -2.84 -4.71 19.38
C VAL A 167 -2.81 -3.20 19.54
N SER A 168 -3.33 -2.48 18.57
CA SER A 168 -3.47 -1.02 18.63
C SER A 168 -4.77 -0.67 19.35
N PHE A 169 -4.70 0.17 20.39
CA PHE A 169 -5.88 0.69 21.07
C PHE A 169 -6.44 1.92 20.38
N TYR A 170 -5.56 2.76 19.83
CA TYR A 170 -5.95 4.01 19.17
C TYR A 170 -5.11 4.20 17.92
N ASP A 171 -5.74 4.73 16.87
CA ASP A 171 -5.14 5.02 15.59
C ASP A 171 -5.25 6.51 15.27
N TYR A 172 -4.11 7.12 14.94
CA TYR A 172 -4.05 8.54 14.59
C TYR A 172 -3.34 8.69 13.25
N SER A 173 -3.99 9.38 12.32
CA SER A 173 -3.44 9.63 10.99
C SER A 173 -2.82 11.02 10.90
N GLY A 174 -1.56 11.10 10.51
CA GLY A 174 -0.88 12.36 10.24
C GLY A 174 -1.10 12.86 8.79
N PRO A 175 -0.66 14.11 8.48
CA PRO A 175 -0.83 14.70 7.15
C PRO A 175 -0.21 13.88 6.01
N ALA A 176 0.81 13.07 6.30
CA ALA A 176 1.49 12.23 5.32
C ALA A 176 0.81 10.85 5.11
N SER A 177 -0.31 10.57 5.76
CA SER A 177 -0.98 9.25 5.67
C SER A 177 -1.39 8.85 4.25
N SER A 178 -1.56 9.82 3.36
CA SER A 178 -1.86 9.60 1.93
C SER A 178 -0.62 9.27 1.07
N LEU A 179 0.60 9.41 1.62
CA LEU A 179 1.85 9.03 0.95
C LEU A 179 2.13 7.54 1.18
N ARG A 180 1.62 6.67 0.31
CA ARG A 180 1.77 5.21 0.42
C ARG A 180 2.46 4.59 -0.76
#